data_b8389f2eb3faf4e35d03f4f449b58a4d
#
_entry.id   b8389f2eb3faf4e35d03f4f449b58a4d
#
_cell.length_a   1.000
_cell.length_b   1.000
_cell.length_c   1.000
_cell.angle_alpha   90.00
_cell.angle_beta   90.00
_cell.angle_gamma   90.00
#
_symmetry.space_group_name_H-M   'P 1'
#
loop_
_entity.id
_entity.type
_entity.pdbx_description
1 polymer ?
#
loop_
_entity_poly.entity_id
_entity_poly.type
_entity_poly.pdbx_seq_one_letter_code
_entity_poly.pdbx_strand_id
1 'polypeptide(L)'
;FLQKSLPKKKKHVVLGINDSKLAGSLTEAFPDLKLVFGGVITEILRGTRVHFERLAKNLPHHSLSKAQLSLGHSYSRSKVKFDVHRVDNMVIQSIALLDQLDKDINLFGMRIREWYSYHYPELFRLAPDQYKYARLAVAILDRNKMAENENLENEILEILDNDAEKTAQVIEAARTSMGMDISDLDLENIKRFAARVSSLMEYRQQLHEYIKDRMDHCAPSLSALIGEQVGARLISHAGSLTNLAKYPASTVQILGAEKALFRALKTRSNTPKYGLLFHSSFIGKAGTKNKGRVSRYLANKCSIAARVDCFSETPVATYGEFLRQQVEDRLEYFTSGAVPKKNIDVMKEAEEAAVEVKEKVIKKKKKAAKKAKRLAEEAAIGATEAEAEVDEDAPKPKKKKKSKGGDE
;
A
#
# COMPACT_ATOMS: atom_id res chain seq x y z
N PHE A 1 -35.13 -6.12 25.37
CA PHE A 1 -34.35 -6.93 26.34
C PHE A 1 -35.06 -6.95 27.69
N LEU A 2 -35.35 -5.79 28.35
CA LEU A 2 -36.00 -5.72 29.65
C LEU A 2 -37.33 -6.48 29.73
N GLN A 3 -38.20 -6.39 28.72
CA GLN A 3 -39.44 -7.15 28.64
C GLN A 3 -39.28 -8.67 28.69
N LYS A 4 -38.19 -9.18 28.10
CA LYS A 4 -37.88 -10.63 28.09
C LYS A 4 -37.22 -11.09 29.40
N SER A 5 -36.48 -10.20 30.08
CA SER A 5 -35.64 -10.56 31.23
C SER A 5 -36.40 -10.36 32.59
N LEU A 6 -37.46 -9.55 32.62
CA LEU A 6 -38.24 -9.28 33.83
C LEU A 6 -39.17 -10.46 34.15
N PRO A 7 -39.26 -10.89 35.43
CA PRO A 7 -40.16 -11.94 35.83
C PRO A 7 -41.64 -11.50 35.65
N LYS A 8 -42.49 -12.50 35.32
CA LYS A 8 -43.91 -12.26 35.01
C LYS A 8 -44.72 -11.59 36.16
N LYS A 9 -44.29 -11.76 37.41
CA LYS A 9 -44.88 -11.06 38.60
C LYS A 9 -44.09 -9.82 38.94
N LYS A 10 -44.52 -8.67 38.43
CA LYS A 10 -43.81 -7.36 38.51
C LYS A 10 -43.95 -6.66 39.89
N LYS A 11 -44.91 -7.05 40.75
CA LYS A 11 -45.27 -6.33 42.01
C LYS A 11 -44.16 -6.27 43.07
N HIS A 12 -43.15 -7.12 43.03
CA HIS A 12 -42.06 -7.16 44.03
C HIS A 12 -40.67 -6.90 43.44
N VAL A 13 -40.59 -6.44 42.17
CA VAL A 13 -39.32 -6.21 41.49
C VAL A 13 -39.01 -4.71 41.53
N VAL A 14 -37.84 -4.39 42.08
CA VAL A 14 -37.27 -3.04 42.08
C VAL A 14 -36.10 -3.04 41.10
N LEU A 15 -36.13 -2.14 40.09
CA LEU A 15 -35.05 -1.97 39.16
C LEU A 15 -34.14 -0.82 39.60
N GLY A 16 -32.88 -1.15 39.91
CA GLY A 16 -31.87 -0.18 40.29
C GLY A 16 -31.12 0.35 39.07
N ILE A 17 -31.02 1.67 38.92
CA ILE A 17 -30.41 2.35 37.80
C ILE A 17 -29.38 3.36 38.31
N ASN A 18 -28.25 3.48 37.60
CA ASN A 18 -27.17 4.39 37.98
C ASN A 18 -27.39 5.84 37.44
N ASP A 19 -28.12 5.98 36.33
CA ASP A 19 -28.32 7.27 35.64
C ASP A 19 -29.75 7.76 35.78
N SER A 20 -29.90 8.97 36.28
CA SER A 20 -31.21 9.64 36.49
C SER A 20 -31.95 9.92 35.18
N LYS A 21 -31.22 10.20 34.07
CA LYS A 21 -31.83 10.45 32.75
C LYS A 21 -32.44 9.18 32.17
N LEU A 22 -31.73 8.05 32.30
CA LEU A 22 -32.25 6.74 31.90
C LEU A 22 -33.45 6.32 32.78
N ALA A 23 -33.46 6.69 34.07
CA ALA A 23 -34.57 6.41 34.95
C ALA A 23 -35.85 7.15 34.50
N GLY A 24 -35.76 8.40 34.06
CA GLY A 24 -36.91 9.16 33.52
C GLY A 24 -37.53 8.49 32.29
N SER A 25 -36.71 8.18 31.28
CA SER A 25 -37.19 7.53 30.07
C SER A 25 -37.75 6.10 30.28
N LEU A 26 -37.21 5.39 31.26
CA LEU A 26 -37.73 4.06 31.63
C LEU A 26 -39.02 4.12 32.44
N THR A 27 -39.23 5.17 33.24
CA THR A 27 -40.49 5.41 33.97
C THR A 27 -41.64 5.66 32.98
N GLU A 28 -41.41 6.40 31.92
CA GLU A 28 -42.38 6.62 30.84
C GLU A 28 -42.72 5.32 30.08
N ALA A 29 -41.70 4.46 29.82
CA ALA A 29 -41.90 3.22 29.11
C ALA A 29 -42.50 2.09 29.95
N PHE A 30 -42.28 2.08 31.27
CA PHE A 30 -42.70 1.00 32.19
C PHE A 30 -43.28 1.60 33.51
N PRO A 31 -44.51 2.12 33.50
CA PRO A 31 -45.10 2.76 34.68
C PRO A 31 -45.34 1.83 35.87
N ASP A 32 -45.45 0.51 35.64
CA ASP A 32 -45.71 -0.51 36.65
C ASP A 32 -44.45 -0.96 37.44
N LEU A 33 -43.25 -0.48 37.08
CA LEU A 33 -41.99 -0.88 37.70
C LEU A 33 -41.50 0.17 38.71
N LYS A 34 -41.18 -0.28 39.93
CA LYS A 34 -40.47 0.56 40.88
C LYS A 34 -39.03 0.77 40.45
N LEU A 35 -38.68 2.00 40.07
CA LEU A 35 -37.34 2.40 39.74
C LEU A 35 -36.69 3.12 40.92
N VAL A 36 -35.47 2.72 41.28
CA VAL A 36 -34.69 3.38 42.34
C VAL A 36 -33.32 3.76 41.77
N PHE A 37 -32.86 4.97 42.05
CA PHE A 37 -31.55 5.45 41.60
C PHE A 37 -30.77 6.06 42.77
N GLY A 38 -29.42 5.96 42.72
CA GLY A 38 -28.56 6.55 43.75
C GLY A 38 -28.38 5.70 45.02
N GLY A 39 -27.66 6.21 46.00
CA GLY A 39 -27.44 5.58 47.31
C GLY A 39 -26.82 4.18 47.23
N VAL A 40 -27.54 3.22 47.82
CA VAL A 40 -27.10 1.81 47.92
C VAL A 40 -26.92 1.17 46.54
N ILE A 41 -27.64 1.58 45.51
CA ILE A 41 -27.60 1.00 44.18
C ILE A 41 -26.24 1.26 43.50
N THR A 42 -25.65 2.45 43.71
CA THR A 42 -24.34 2.77 43.18
C THR A 42 -23.26 1.84 43.75
N GLU A 43 -23.33 1.50 45.02
CA GLU A 43 -22.42 0.58 45.68
C GLU A 43 -22.63 -0.88 45.24
N ILE A 44 -23.87 -1.30 45.07
CA ILE A 44 -24.17 -2.63 44.50
C ILE A 44 -23.60 -2.75 43.07
N LEU A 45 -23.81 -1.74 42.26
CA LEU A 45 -23.28 -1.71 40.88
C LEU A 45 -21.74 -1.65 40.86
N ARG A 46 -21.12 -0.93 41.79
CA ARG A 46 -19.65 -0.94 41.95
C ARG A 46 -19.15 -2.35 42.32
N GLY A 47 -19.79 -3.00 43.30
CA GLY A 47 -19.48 -4.36 43.73
C GLY A 47 -19.67 -5.39 42.58
N THR A 48 -20.75 -5.27 41.81
CA THR A 48 -20.98 -6.15 40.66
C THR A 48 -19.93 -5.96 39.57
N ARG A 49 -19.44 -4.73 39.33
CA ARG A 49 -18.35 -4.49 38.37
C ARG A 49 -17.02 -5.09 38.82
N VAL A 50 -16.68 -4.96 40.11
CA VAL A 50 -15.44 -5.53 40.69
C VAL A 50 -15.43 -7.05 40.61
N HIS A 51 -16.58 -7.67 40.93
CA HIS A 51 -16.72 -9.13 40.95
C HIS A 51 -17.36 -9.71 39.68
N PHE A 52 -17.35 -8.96 38.57
CA PHE A 52 -18.07 -9.33 37.35
C PHE A 52 -17.65 -10.72 36.83
N GLU A 53 -16.37 -11.03 36.84
CA GLU A 53 -15.85 -12.34 36.38
C GLU A 53 -16.38 -13.53 37.20
N ARG A 54 -16.67 -13.31 38.51
CA ARG A 54 -17.24 -14.34 39.40
C ARG A 54 -18.75 -14.48 39.25
N LEU A 55 -19.44 -13.36 38.93
CA LEU A 55 -20.90 -13.32 38.84
C LEU A 55 -21.41 -13.71 37.45
N ALA A 56 -20.63 -13.48 36.40
CA ALA A 56 -20.99 -13.84 35.04
C ALA A 56 -20.74 -15.33 34.77
N LYS A 57 -21.81 -16.10 34.65
CA LYS A 57 -21.76 -17.50 34.23
C LYS A 57 -21.39 -17.56 32.73
N ASN A 58 -20.51 -18.49 32.35
CA ASN A 58 -20.09 -18.77 30.97
C ASN A 58 -19.08 -17.79 30.35
N LEU A 59 -18.34 -17.00 31.14
CA LEU A 59 -17.23 -16.20 30.65
C LEU A 59 -15.90 -16.94 30.88
N PRO A 60 -15.08 -17.17 29.84
CA PRO A 60 -13.74 -17.73 30.01
C PRO A 60 -12.86 -16.81 30.85
N HIS A 61 -11.93 -17.38 31.63
CA HIS A 61 -10.96 -16.61 32.43
C HIS A 61 -10.21 -15.62 31.55
N HIS A 62 -10.01 -14.39 32.01
CA HIS A 62 -9.40 -13.27 31.27
C HIS A 62 -10.15 -12.75 30.05
N SER A 63 -11.41 -13.14 29.78
CA SER A 63 -12.18 -12.63 28.66
C SER A 63 -12.49 -11.14 28.81
N LEU A 64 -12.72 -10.68 30.05
CA LEU A 64 -13.00 -9.28 30.34
C LEU A 64 -11.81 -8.37 30.01
N SER A 65 -10.62 -8.72 30.44
CA SER A 65 -9.39 -7.94 30.14
C SER A 65 -9.10 -7.91 28.65
N LYS A 66 -9.29 -9.04 27.94
CA LYS A 66 -9.19 -9.06 26.47
C LYS A 66 -10.22 -8.17 25.79
N ALA A 67 -11.46 -8.21 26.27
CA ALA A 67 -12.53 -7.34 25.73
C ALA A 67 -12.28 -5.85 25.99
N GLN A 68 -11.79 -5.48 27.18
CA GLN A 68 -11.41 -4.12 27.51
C GLN A 68 -10.26 -3.61 26.65
N LEU A 69 -9.22 -4.44 26.46
CA LEU A 69 -8.09 -4.11 25.60
C LEU A 69 -8.54 -3.94 24.14
N SER A 70 -9.35 -4.86 23.64
CA SER A 70 -9.91 -4.79 22.28
C SER A 70 -10.78 -3.56 22.08
N LEU A 71 -11.63 -3.22 23.06
CA LEU A 71 -12.45 -2.02 23.03
C LEU A 71 -11.59 -0.75 23.07
N GLY A 72 -10.55 -0.72 23.92
CA GLY A 72 -9.61 0.40 23.99
C GLY A 72 -8.91 0.64 22.65
N HIS A 73 -8.43 -0.41 22.01
CA HIS A 73 -7.82 -0.33 20.68
C HIS A 73 -8.83 0.12 19.61
N SER A 74 -10.04 -0.42 19.62
CA SER A 74 -11.09 -0.04 18.67
C SER A 74 -11.49 1.43 18.84
N TYR A 75 -11.65 1.89 20.07
CA TYR A 75 -11.94 3.29 20.39
C TYR A 75 -10.81 4.22 19.94
N SER A 76 -9.56 3.87 20.27
CA SER A 76 -8.38 4.64 19.86
C SER A 76 -8.27 4.77 18.35
N ARG A 77 -8.44 3.65 17.61
CA ARG A 77 -8.44 3.65 16.15
C ARG A 77 -9.55 4.50 15.56
N SER A 78 -10.75 4.44 16.14
CA SER A 78 -11.89 5.25 15.71
C SER A 78 -11.63 6.75 15.93
N LYS A 79 -11.05 7.13 17.08
CA LYS A 79 -10.71 8.53 17.39
C LYS A 79 -9.59 9.08 16.50
N VAL A 80 -8.58 8.28 16.21
CA VAL A 80 -7.44 8.64 15.33
C VAL A 80 -7.82 8.54 13.85
N LYS A 81 -9.04 8.06 13.52
CA LYS A 81 -9.49 7.79 12.13
C LYS A 81 -8.47 6.94 11.37
N PHE A 82 -7.95 5.92 12.05
CA PHE A 82 -6.94 5.03 11.48
C PHE A 82 -7.57 4.16 10.38
N ASP A 83 -7.08 4.29 9.16
CA ASP A 83 -7.40 3.43 8.04
C ASP A 83 -6.17 2.60 7.66
N VAL A 84 -6.31 1.27 7.74
CA VAL A 84 -5.21 0.32 7.43
C VAL A 84 -4.73 0.45 5.97
N HIS A 85 -5.63 0.81 5.06
CA HIS A 85 -5.29 0.98 3.63
C HIS A 85 -4.55 2.28 3.34
N ARG A 86 -4.56 3.24 4.28
CA ARG A 86 -3.91 4.55 4.15
C ARG A 86 -2.61 4.66 4.94
N VAL A 87 -1.99 3.53 5.24
CA VAL A 87 -0.70 3.50 5.94
C VAL A 87 0.42 3.90 4.99
N ASP A 88 1.01 5.06 5.23
CA ASP A 88 2.13 5.61 4.46
C ASP A 88 3.45 4.90 4.71
N ASN A 89 3.60 4.22 5.86
CA ASN A 89 4.81 3.49 6.20
C ASN A 89 5.17 2.41 5.17
N MET A 90 4.17 1.71 4.60
CA MET A 90 4.41 0.72 3.55
C MET A 90 4.99 1.36 2.29
N VAL A 91 4.52 2.56 1.92
CA VAL A 91 5.06 3.33 0.78
C VAL A 91 6.51 3.73 1.05
N ILE A 92 6.81 4.20 2.27
CA ILE A 92 8.16 4.61 2.68
C ILE A 92 9.15 3.44 2.57
N GLN A 93 8.80 2.29 3.13
CA GLN A 93 9.66 1.11 3.10
C GLN A 93 9.83 0.56 1.68
N SER A 94 8.75 0.54 0.90
CA SER A 94 8.80 0.05 -0.49
C SER A 94 9.66 0.91 -1.39
N ILE A 95 9.61 2.24 -1.26
CA ILE A 95 10.45 3.13 -2.07
C ILE A 95 11.92 3.05 -1.67
N ALA A 96 12.22 2.88 -0.36
CA ALA A 96 13.58 2.66 0.10
C ALA A 96 14.16 1.35 -0.43
N LEU A 97 13.34 0.29 -0.44
CA LEU A 97 13.71 -1.00 -1.03
C LEU A 97 13.93 -0.89 -2.54
N LEU A 98 13.07 -0.16 -3.26
CA LEU A 98 13.20 0.06 -4.70
C LEU A 98 14.52 0.80 -5.02
N ASP A 99 14.86 1.85 -4.27
CA ASP A 99 16.10 2.59 -4.46
C ASP A 99 17.35 1.73 -4.14
N GLN A 100 17.24 0.76 -3.23
CA GLN A 100 18.31 -0.22 -2.97
C GLN A 100 18.42 -1.25 -4.08
N LEU A 101 17.28 -1.79 -4.55
CA LEU A 101 17.23 -2.72 -5.68
C LEU A 101 17.84 -2.11 -6.96
N ASP A 102 17.57 -0.84 -7.23
CA ASP A 102 18.17 -0.14 -8.38
C ASP A 102 19.70 -0.12 -8.30
N LYS A 103 20.28 0.08 -7.12
CA LYS A 103 21.73 0.05 -6.92
C LYS A 103 22.28 -1.34 -7.05
N ASP A 104 21.62 -2.34 -6.47
CA ASP A 104 22.06 -3.74 -6.49
C ASP A 104 22.00 -4.30 -7.92
N ILE A 105 20.92 -4.03 -8.67
CA ILE A 105 20.79 -4.42 -10.07
C ILE A 105 21.89 -3.80 -10.92
N ASN A 106 22.16 -2.50 -10.75
CA ASN A 106 23.24 -1.83 -11.46
C ASN A 106 24.62 -2.43 -11.13
N LEU A 107 24.88 -2.71 -9.85
CA LEU A 107 26.13 -3.29 -9.41
C LEU A 107 26.34 -4.68 -10.00
N PHE A 108 25.36 -5.58 -9.82
CA PHE A 108 25.44 -6.95 -10.32
C PHE A 108 25.43 -7.00 -11.85
N GLY A 109 24.61 -6.18 -12.50
CA GLY A 109 24.58 -6.10 -13.96
C GLY A 109 25.91 -5.65 -14.56
N MET A 110 26.60 -4.69 -13.94
CA MET A 110 27.95 -4.30 -14.37
C MET A 110 28.95 -5.45 -14.20
N ARG A 111 28.88 -6.22 -13.09
CA ARG A 111 29.78 -7.37 -12.86
C ARG A 111 29.57 -8.47 -13.90
N ILE A 112 28.32 -8.77 -14.24
CA ILE A 112 28.02 -9.75 -15.30
C ILE A 112 28.59 -9.27 -16.63
N ARG A 113 28.41 -7.99 -16.96
CA ARG A 113 28.98 -7.40 -18.18
C ARG A 113 30.50 -7.48 -18.23
N GLU A 114 31.17 -7.15 -17.13
CA GLU A 114 32.65 -7.27 -17.04
C GLU A 114 33.11 -8.69 -17.23
N TRP A 115 32.50 -9.67 -16.57
CA TRP A 115 32.92 -11.07 -16.65
C TRP A 115 32.61 -11.71 -18.01
N TYR A 116 31.38 -11.55 -18.50
CA TYR A 116 30.96 -12.17 -19.73
C TYR A 116 31.54 -11.49 -20.98
N SER A 117 31.93 -10.25 -20.92
CA SER A 117 32.55 -9.54 -22.05
C SER A 117 33.93 -10.05 -22.40
N TYR A 118 34.63 -10.80 -21.54
CA TYR A 118 35.86 -11.50 -21.92
C TYR A 118 35.58 -12.62 -22.88
N HIS A 119 34.44 -13.28 -22.75
CA HIS A 119 34.00 -14.37 -23.61
C HIS A 119 33.28 -13.87 -24.87
N TYR A 120 32.39 -12.87 -24.68
CA TYR A 120 31.55 -12.32 -25.76
C TYR A 120 31.47 -10.79 -25.69
N PRO A 121 32.51 -10.06 -26.17
CA PRO A 121 32.60 -8.62 -26.04
C PRO A 121 31.55 -7.86 -26.88
N GLU A 122 31.16 -8.38 -28.04
CA GLU A 122 30.27 -7.72 -28.99
C GLU A 122 28.83 -7.60 -28.43
N LEU A 123 28.43 -8.54 -27.55
CA LEU A 123 27.10 -8.54 -26.93
C LEU A 123 26.82 -7.25 -26.14
N PHE A 124 27.86 -6.64 -25.58
CA PHE A 124 27.74 -5.39 -24.84
C PHE A 124 27.16 -4.24 -25.70
N ARG A 125 27.48 -4.19 -26.98
CA ARG A 125 27.00 -3.17 -27.92
C ARG A 125 25.62 -3.50 -28.45
N LEU A 126 25.32 -4.78 -28.67
CA LEU A 126 24.05 -5.25 -29.21
C LEU A 126 22.92 -5.19 -28.20
N ALA A 127 23.21 -5.45 -26.92
CA ALA A 127 22.24 -5.41 -25.82
C ALA A 127 22.65 -4.38 -24.74
N PRO A 128 22.37 -3.09 -24.92
CA PRO A 128 22.72 -2.04 -23.95
C PRO A 128 21.89 -2.14 -22.66
N ASP A 129 20.71 -2.73 -22.71
CA ASP A 129 19.86 -2.95 -21.56
C ASP A 129 20.36 -4.09 -20.67
N GLN A 130 20.52 -3.83 -19.37
CA GLN A 130 21.05 -4.81 -18.41
C GLN A 130 20.17 -6.05 -18.26
N TYR A 131 18.85 -5.89 -18.35
CA TYR A 131 17.93 -7.02 -18.25
C TYR A 131 18.05 -7.96 -19.45
N LYS A 132 18.00 -7.40 -20.66
CA LYS A 132 18.18 -8.16 -21.89
C LYS A 132 19.53 -8.82 -21.93
N TYR A 133 20.58 -8.08 -21.54
CA TYR A 133 21.94 -8.62 -21.46
C TYR A 133 22.05 -9.81 -20.51
N ALA A 134 21.49 -9.71 -19.30
CA ALA A 134 21.53 -10.81 -18.34
C ALA A 134 20.76 -12.04 -18.85
N ARG A 135 19.58 -11.86 -19.47
CA ARG A 135 18.82 -12.97 -20.06
C ARG A 135 19.54 -13.60 -21.25
N LEU A 136 20.16 -12.80 -22.10
CA LEU A 136 20.98 -13.31 -23.23
C LEU A 136 22.19 -14.07 -22.71
N ALA A 137 22.87 -13.59 -21.67
CA ALA A 137 23.99 -14.30 -21.07
C ALA A 137 23.59 -15.68 -20.50
N VAL A 138 22.37 -15.80 -19.95
CA VAL A 138 21.81 -17.08 -19.46
C VAL A 138 21.42 -18.00 -20.62
N ALA A 139 20.85 -17.45 -21.69
CA ALA A 139 20.41 -18.24 -22.85
C ALA A 139 21.63 -18.77 -23.68
N ILE A 140 22.59 -17.90 -23.95
CA ILE A 140 23.75 -18.22 -24.81
C ILE A 140 24.76 -19.08 -24.05
N LEU A 141 25.13 -18.74 -22.84
CA LEU A 141 26.19 -19.34 -22.02
C LEU A 141 27.54 -19.42 -22.79
N ASP A 142 27.78 -20.51 -23.48
CA ASP A 142 28.99 -20.73 -24.31
C ASP A 142 28.65 -20.40 -25.77
N ARG A 143 29.33 -19.38 -26.34
CA ARG A 143 29.12 -18.97 -27.71
C ARG A 143 29.50 -20.10 -28.73
N ASN A 144 30.43 -20.96 -28.37
CA ASN A 144 30.89 -22.04 -29.28
C ASN A 144 29.81 -23.11 -29.46
N LYS A 145 28.94 -23.29 -28.44
CA LYS A 145 27.85 -24.26 -28.43
C LYS A 145 26.52 -23.71 -28.99
N MET A 146 26.49 -22.45 -29.43
CA MET A 146 25.26 -21.84 -29.95
C MET A 146 24.69 -22.57 -31.18
N ALA A 147 25.54 -23.15 -32.01
CA ALA A 147 25.13 -23.88 -33.22
C ALA A 147 24.46 -25.23 -32.92
N GLU A 148 24.59 -25.76 -31.71
CA GLU A 148 24.04 -27.07 -31.31
C GLU A 148 22.57 -26.96 -30.84
N ASN A 149 22.10 -25.75 -30.46
CA ASN A 149 20.76 -25.52 -29.94
C ASN A 149 19.82 -24.91 -30.98
N GLU A 150 18.99 -25.71 -31.62
CA GLU A 150 18.01 -25.25 -32.64
C GLU A 150 16.96 -24.27 -32.08
N ASN A 151 16.66 -24.33 -30.78
CA ASN A 151 15.66 -23.46 -30.13
C ASN A 151 16.22 -22.10 -29.65
N LEU A 152 17.53 -21.92 -29.66
CA LEU A 152 18.20 -20.74 -29.12
C LEU A 152 17.86 -19.48 -29.91
N GLU A 153 17.66 -19.57 -31.20
CA GLU A 153 17.24 -18.45 -32.04
C GLU A 153 15.86 -17.90 -31.63
N ASN A 154 14.92 -18.79 -31.33
CA ASN A 154 13.60 -18.39 -30.85
C ASN A 154 13.66 -17.75 -29.46
N GLU A 155 14.50 -18.26 -28.55
CA GLU A 155 14.69 -17.67 -27.20
C GLU A 155 15.32 -16.28 -27.28
N ILE A 156 16.33 -16.10 -28.14
CA ILE A 156 16.98 -14.80 -28.37
C ILE A 156 15.95 -13.80 -28.95
N LEU A 157 15.14 -14.26 -29.89
CA LEU A 157 14.10 -13.44 -30.52
C LEU A 157 13.06 -12.96 -29.51
N GLU A 158 12.64 -13.84 -28.61
CA GLU A 158 11.72 -13.46 -27.51
C GLU A 158 12.36 -12.44 -26.55
N ILE A 159 13.64 -12.60 -26.20
CA ILE A 159 14.36 -11.69 -25.30
C ILE A 159 14.55 -10.31 -25.94
N LEU A 160 14.73 -10.24 -27.25
CA LEU A 160 14.94 -9.00 -28.02
C LEU A 160 13.63 -8.34 -28.50
N ASP A 161 12.47 -8.69 -27.93
CA ASP A 161 11.15 -8.14 -28.26
C ASP A 161 10.73 -8.41 -29.73
N ASN A 162 11.07 -9.58 -30.26
CA ASN A 162 10.80 -10.02 -31.64
C ASN A 162 11.55 -9.19 -32.74
N ASP A 163 12.70 -8.64 -32.40
CA ASP A 163 13.56 -7.92 -33.34
C ASP A 163 14.47 -8.93 -34.09
N ALA A 164 14.03 -9.39 -35.25
CA ALA A 164 14.75 -10.39 -36.06
C ALA A 164 16.11 -9.87 -36.55
N GLU A 165 16.23 -8.55 -36.81
CA GLU A 165 17.48 -7.96 -37.30
C GLU A 165 18.57 -8.02 -36.23
N LYS A 166 18.25 -7.65 -35.01
CA LYS A 166 19.18 -7.74 -33.86
C LYS A 166 19.50 -9.19 -33.51
N THR A 167 18.54 -10.09 -33.62
CA THR A 167 18.79 -11.55 -33.41
C THR A 167 19.81 -12.09 -34.39
N ALA A 168 19.67 -11.79 -35.69
CA ALA A 168 20.65 -12.18 -36.69
C ALA A 168 22.04 -11.57 -36.42
N GLN A 169 22.10 -10.28 -36.03
CA GLN A 169 23.35 -9.62 -35.65
C GLN A 169 24.03 -10.29 -34.43
N VAL A 170 23.27 -10.72 -33.44
CA VAL A 170 23.81 -11.44 -32.26
C VAL A 170 24.38 -12.78 -32.69
N ILE A 171 23.70 -13.54 -33.54
CA ILE A 171 24.19 -14.87 -34.01
C ILE A 171 25.43 -14.71 -34.89
N GLU A 172 25.45 -13.74 -35.79
CA GLU A 172 26.60 -13.45 -36.65
C GLU A 172 27.81 -12.98 -35.85
N ALA A 173 27.58 -12.06 -34.88
CA ALA A 173 28.63 -11.58 -33.99
C ALA A 173 29.23 -12.71 -33.13
N ALA A 174 28.44 -13.69 -32.72
CA ALA A 174 28.94 -14.83 -31.94
C ALA A 174 29.92 -15.69 -32.77
N ARG A 175 29.65 -15.87 -34.07
CA ARG A 175 30.52 -16.62 -34.99
C ARG A 175 31.85 -15.92 -35.26
N THR A 176 31.83 -14.59 -35.33
CA THR A 176 33.01 -13.76 -35.67
C THR A 176 33.66 -13.13 -34.43
N SER A 177 33.24 -13.50 -33.23
CA SER A 177 33.67 -12.88 -31.98
C SER A 177 35.16 -13.11 -31.70
N MET A 178 35.82 -12.04 -31.20
CA MET A 178 37.22 -12.06 -30.74
C MET A 178 37.37 -12.44 -29.25
N GLY A 179 36.32 -12.89 -28.61
CA GLY A 179 36.36 -13.24 -27.18
C GLY A 179 37.23 -14.47 -26.90
N MET A 180 37.67 -14.61 -25.66
CA MET A 180 38.45 -15.75 -25.19
C MET A 180 37.54 -16.90 -24.77
N ASP A 181 38.10 -18.12 -24.75
CA ASP A 181 37.38 -19.25 -24.18
C ASP A 181 37.23 -19.07 -22.64
N ILE A 182 36.15 -19.60 -22.10
CA ILE A 182 35.79 -19.47 -20.70
C ILE A 182 35.73 -20.86 -20.06
N SER A 183 36.06 -20.96 -18.76
CA SER A 183 35.94 -22.21 -18.03
C SER A 183 34.48 -22.53 -17.67
N ASP A 184 34.15 -23.85 -17.58
CA ASP A 184 32.80 -24.28 -17.19
C ASP A 184 32.41 -23.79 -15.80
N LEU A 185 33.37 -23.64 -14.88
CA LEU A 185 33.16 -23.10 -13.54
C LEU A 185 32.73 -21.62 -13.60
N ASP A 186 33.37 -20.83 -14.45
CA ASP A 186 33.05 -19.40 -14.61
C ASP A 186 31.70 -19.23 -15.28
N LEU A 187 31.39 -20.08 -16.28
CA LEU A 187 30.05 -20.09 -16.90
C LEU A 187 28.93 -20.36 -15.89
N GLU A 188 29.12 -21.35 -15.01
CA GLU A 188 28.15 -21.66 -13.97
C GLU A 188 27.94 -20.47 -13.00
N ASN A 189 29.03 -19.80 -12.61
CA ASN A 189 28.96 -18.62 -11.79
C ASN A 189 28.22 -17.46 -12.48
N ILE A 190 28.57 -17.19 -13.75
CA ILE A 190 27.89 -16.14 -14.54
C ILE A 190 26.42 -16.47 -14.69
N LYS A 191 26.04 -17.71 -14.97
CA LYS A 191 24.66 -18.17 -15.05
C LYS A 191 23.89 -17.91 -13.78
N ARG A 192 24.45 -18.24 -12.60
CA ARG A 192 23.82 -18.00 -11.30
C ARG A 192 23.62 -16.50 -11.04
N PHE A 193 24.64 -15.68 -11.30
CA PHE A 193 24.53 -14.23 -11.13
C PHE A 193 23.54 -13.61 -12.12
N ALA A 194 23.54 -14.01 -13.37
CA ALA A 194 22.64 -13.49 -14.38
C ALA A 194 21.17 -13.87 -14.10
N ALA A 195 20.92 -15.12 -13.68
CA ALA A 195 19.60 -15.55 -13.22
C ALA A 195 19.13 -14.72 -12.00
N ARG A 196 20.04 -14.40 -11.06
CA ARG A 196 19.71 -13.56 -9.92
C ARG A 196 19.35 -12.14 -10.33
N VAL A 197 20.09 -11.54 -11.28
CA VAL A 197 19.79 -10.20 -11.81
C VAL A 197 18.43 -10.18 -12.50
N SER A 198 18.10 -11.18 -13.30
CA SER A 198 16.78 -11.31 -13.93
C SER A 198 15.68 -11.34 -12.89
N SER A 199 15.79 -12.19 -11.87
CA SER A 199 14.83 -12.27 -10.76
C SER A 199 14.68 -10.95 -9.98
N LEU A 200 15.79 -10.22 -9.74
CA LEU A 200 15.74 -8.91 -9.07
C LEU A 200 15.04 -7.85 -9.93
N MET A 201 15.21 -7.89 -11.24
CA MET A 201 14.53 -6.99 -12.17
C MET A 201 13.02 -7.23 -12.22
N GLU A 202 12.58 -8.50 -12.24
CA GLU A 202 11.17 -8.86 -12.16
C GLU A 202 10.55 -8.40 -10.83
N TYR A 203 11.27 -8.64 -9.73
CA TYR A 203 10.83 -8.16 -8.41
C TYR A 203 10.74 -6.63 -8.35
N ARG A 204 11.69 -5.92 -8.98
CA ARG A 204 11.65 -4.46 -9.10
C ARG A 204 10.38 -3.98 -9.81
N GLN A 205 9.99 -4.64 -10.89
CA GLN A 205 8.77 -4.33 -11.63
C GLN A 205 7.51 -4.56 -10.78
N GLN A 206 7.42 -5.71 -10.11
CA GLN A 206 6.31 -6.01 -9.20
C GLN A 206 6.22 -5.01 -8.04
N LEU A 207 7.38 -4.60 -7.50
CA LEU A 207 7.43 -3.59 -6.43
C LEU A 207 6.99 -2.22 -6.93
N HIS A 208 7.29 -1.87 -8.18
CA HIS A 208 6.82 -0.63 -8.79
C HIS A 208 5.29 -0.60 -8.93
N GLU A 209 4.68 -1.69 -9.40
CA GLU A 209 3.23 -1.85 -9.48
C GLU A 209 2.59 -1.79 -8.08
N TYR A 210 3.21 -2.43 -7.09
CA TYR A 210 2.77 -2.35 -5.70
C TYR A 210 2.79 -0.92 -5.15
N ILE A 211 3.87 -0.16 -5.40
CA ILE A 211 3.96 1.24 -4.98
C ILE A 211 2.87 2.08 -5.64
N LYS A 212 2.58 1.85 -6.92
CA LYS A 212 1.51 2.54 -7.64
C LYS A 212 0.16 2.30 -6.98
N ASP A 213 -0.20 1.03 -6.74
CA ASP A 213 -1.46 0.67 -6.06
C ASP A 213 -1.57 1.31 -4.67
N ARG A 214 -0.49 1.25 -3.88
CA ARG A 214 -0.48 1.85 -2.55
C ARG A 214 -0.57 3.38 -2.56
N MET A 215 0.09 4.04 -3.51
CA MET A 215 0.01 5.48 -3.66
C MET A 215 -1.38 5.95 -4.08
N ASP A 216 -2.07 5.20 -4.94
CA ASP A 216 -3.45 5.49 -5.34
C ASP A 216 -4.44 5.39 -4.17
N HIS A 217 -4.14 4.55 -3.17
CA HIS A 217 -4.92 4.46 -1.95
C HIS A 217 -4.53 5.49 -0.88
N CYS A 218 -3.24 5.80 -0.73
CA CYS A 218 -2.70 6.68 0.31
C CYS A 218 -2.81 8.17 -0.07
N ALA A 219 -2.33 8.52 -1.27
CA ALA A 219 -2.20 9.91 -1.73
C ALA A 219 -2.53 10.06 -3.23
N PRO A 220 -3.80 9.83 -3.65
CA PRO A 220 -4.19 9.82 -5.06
C PRO A 220 -4.02 11.19 -5.74
N SER A 221 -4.28 12.30 -5.04
CA SER A 221 -4.10 13.64 -5.63
C SER A 221 -2.62 13.96 -5.86
N LEU A 222 -1.74 13.53 -4.95
CA LEU A 222 -0.29 13.72 -5.10
C LEU A 222 0.26 12.83 -6.23
N SER A 223 -0.22 11.58 -6.33
CA SER A 223 0.13 10.63 -7.39
C SER A 223 -0.27 11.15 -8.78
N ALA A 224 -1.51 11.62 -8.94
CA ALA A 224 -2.02 12.18 -10.19
C ALA A 224 -1.26 13.46 -10.61
N LEU A 225 -0.81 14.28 -9.64
CA LEU A 225 -0.11 15.53 -9.91
C LEU A 225 1.34 15.31 -10.39
N ILE A 226 2.13 14.52 -9.64
CA ILE A 226 3.60 14.47 -9.83
C ILE A 226 4.11 13.08 -10.23
N GLY A 227 3.25 12.09 -10.19
CA GLY A 227 3.58 10.69 -10.41
C GLY A 227 3.90 9.93 -9.11
N GLU A 228 3.73 8.62 -9.16
CA GLU A 228 3.78 7.73 -7.99
C GLU A 228 5.17 7.70 -7.35
N GLN A 229 6.23 7.58 -8.16
CA GLN A 229 7.60 7.47 -7.66
C GLN A 229 8.08 8.73 -6.97
N VAL A 230 7.87 9.89 -7.59
CA VAL A 230 8.31 11.17 -7.02
C VAL A 230 7.47 11.50 -5.80
N GLY A 231 6.17 11.22 -5.83
CA GLY A 231 5.27 11.36 -4.70
C GLY A 231 5.69 10.49 -3.51
N ALA A 232 6.00 9.21 -3.75
CA ALA A 232 6.48 8.27 -2.74
C ALA A 232 7.83 8.71 -2.13
N ARG A 233 8.76 9.21 -2.94
CA ARG A 233 10.03 9.77 -2.45
C ARG A 233 9.83 11.01 -1.58
N LEU A 234 8.88 11.88 -1.93
CA LEU A 234 8.54 13.04 -1.09
C LEU A 234 7.99 12.61 0.28
N ILE A 235 7.10 11.62 0.31
CA ILE A 235 6.56 11.06 1.57
C ILE A 235 7.67 10.40 2.39
N SER A 236 8.55 9.63 1.76
CA SER A 236 9.68 8.96 2.41
C SER A 236 10.64 9.96 3.05
N HIS A 237 11.03 11.02 2.34
CA HIS A 237 11.88 12.07 2.89
C HIS A 237 11.22 12.90 3.99
N ALA A 238 9.91 13.08 3.94
CA ALA A 238 9.15 13.74 5.01
C ALA A 238 8.93 12.82 6.25
N GLY A 239 9.09 11.51 6.08
CA GLY A 239 8.85 10.49 7.10
C GLY A 239 7.39 10.12 7.30
N SER A 240 6.43 10.92 6.82
CA SER A 240 4.99 10.60 6.78
C SER A 240 4.24 11.57 5.87
N LEU A 241 3.06 11.15 5.38
CA LEU A 241 2.16 12.03 4.64
C LEU A 241 1.68 13.21 5.51
N THR A 242 1.44 12.98 6.79
CA THR A 242 1.03 14.01 7.75
C THR A 242 2.11 15.07 7.96
N ASN A 243 3.37 14.67 8.00
CA ASN A 243 4.50 15.62 8.08
C ASN A 243 4.63 16.41 6.77
N LEU A 244 4.51 15.75 5.62
CA LEU A 244 4.53 16.42 4.32
C LEU A 244 3.43 17.48 4.21
N ALA A 245 2.22 17.19 4.71
CA ALA A 245 1.10 18.13 4.74
C ALA A 245 1.35 19.35 5.65
N LYS A 246 2.14 19.20 6.73
CA LYS A 246 2.53 20.30 7.62
C LYS A 246 3.61 21.20 7.03
N TYR A 247 4.43 20.69 6.11
CA TYR A 247 5.52 21.46 5.53
C TYR A 247 5.01 22.61 4.67
N PRO A 248 5.63 23.79 4.77
CA PRO A 248 5.39 24.88 3.83
C PRO A 248 5.94 24.52 2.43
N ALA A 249 5.35 25.06 1.39
CA ALA A 249 5.74 24.77 0.02
C ALA A 249 7.22 25.06 -0.27
N SER A 250 7.83 26.04 0.42
CA SER A 250 9.26 26.34 0.32
C SER A 250 10.13 25.17 0.79
N THR A 251 9.74 24.47 1.85
CA THR A 251 10.42 23.26 2.33
C THR A 251 10.25 22.11 1.34
N VAL A 252 9.02 21.89 0.83
CA VAL A 252 8.74 20.87 -0.20
C VAL A 252 9.58 21.11 -1.46
N GLN A 253 9.82 22.37 -1.85
CA GLN A 253 10.65 22.71 -3.00
C GLN A 253 12.09 22.20 -2.86
N ILE A 254 12.66 22.24 -1.67
CA ILE A 254 14.08 21.95 -1.39
C ILE A 254 14.28 20.54 -0.84
N LEU A 255 13.21 19.83 -0.54
CA LEU A 255 13.24 18.48 0.03
C LEU A 255 14.13 17.56 -0.83
N GLY A 256 15.09 16.86 -0.20
CA GLY A 256 16.12 16.04 -0.85
C GLY A 256 17.40 16.80 -1.25
N ALA A 257 17.42 18.12 -1.09
CA ALA A 257 18.61 18.96 -1.31
C ALA A 257 19.11 19.65 -0.03
N GLU A 258 18.80 19.09 1.14
CA GLU A 258 19.10 19.68 2.46
C GLU A 258 20.59 19.88 2.66
N LYS A 259 21.39 18.87 2.31
CA LYS A 259 22.87 18.95 2.42
C LYS A 259 23.46 20.06 1.57
N ALA A 260 22.91 20.27 0.35
CA ALA A 260 23.33 21.35 -0.54
C ALA A 260 22.90 22.71 0.01
N LEU A 261 21.70 22.81 0.59
CA LEU A 261 21.21 24.02 1.24
C LEU A 261 22.11 24.43 2.41
N PHE A 262 22.40 23.51 3.34
CA PHE A 262 23.27 23.79 4.48
C PHE A 262 24.70 24.17 4.07
N ARG A 263 25.22 23.53 3.00
CA ARG A 263 26.50 23.91 2.43
C ARG A 263 26.46 25.34 1.88
N ALA A 264 25.43 25.68 1.09
CA ALA A 264 25.27 27.00 0.52
C ALA A 264 25.12 28.10 1.58
N LEU A 265 24.38 27.83 2.67
CA LEU A 265 24.25 28.75 3.81
C LEU A 265 25.60 28.96 4.52
N LYS A 266 26.36 27.88 4.73
CA LYS A 266 27.70 27.96 5.37
C LYS A 266 28.72 28.74 4.52
N THR A 267 28.70 28.51 3.20
CA THR A 267 29.63 29.18 2.26
C THR A 267 29.11 30.51 1.72
N ARG A 268 27.92 30.96 2.13
CA ARG A 268 27.22 32.14 1.61
C ARG A 268 27.08 32.14 0.09
N SER A 269 26.94 30.94 -0.51
CA SER A 269 26.75 30.74 -1.95
C SER A 269 25.27 30.68 -2.32
N ASN A 270 24.96 30.56 -3.61
CA ASN A 270 23.58 30.46 -4.09
C ASN A 270 22.90 29.19 -3.57
N THR A 271 21.71 29.37 -3.00
CA THR A 271 20.90 28.26 -2.49
C THR A 271 20.32 27.39 -3.63
N PRO A 272 20.11 26.08 -3.42
CA PRO A 272 19.51 25.21 -4.43
C PRO A 272 18.09 25.67 -4.77
N LYS A 273 17.73 25.64 -6.07
CA LYS A 273 16.43 26.07 -6.57
C LYS A 273 15.38 24.97 -6.50
N TYR A 274 15.78 23.72 -6.43
CA TYR A 274 14.91 22.51 -6.42
C TYR A 274 15.63 21.32 -5.79
N GLY A 275 14.85 20.37 -5.26
CA GLY A 275 15.31 19.10 -4.71
C GLY A 275 14.73 17.92 -5.50
N LEU A 276 14.05 16.97 -4.82
CA LEU A 276 13.43 15.78 -5.42
C LEU A 276 12.46 16.10 -6.55
N LEU A 277 11.79 17.25 -6.48
CA LEU A 277 10.87 17.72 -7.52
C LEU A 277 11.52 17.83 -8.92
N PHE A 278 12.86 17.93 -8.99
CA PHE A 278 13.59 18.00 -10.26
C PHE A 278 13.30 16.79 -11.17
N HIS A 279 13.04 15.63 -10.60
CA HIS A 279 12.75 14.40 -11.34
C HIS A 279 11.34 14.36 -11.95
N SER A 280 10.52 15.41 -11.74
CA SER A 280 9.21 15.47 -12.37
C SER A 280 9.32 15.85 -13.85
N SER A 281 8.41 15.29 -14.68
CA SER A 281 8.33 15.59 -16.11
C SER A 281 8.12 17.08 -16.42
N PHE A 282 7.43 17.81 -15.53
CA PHE A 282 7.15 19.25 -15.70
C PHE A 282 8.42 20.12 -15.69
N ILE A 283 9.36 19.79 -14.80
CA ILE A 283 10.63 20.52 -14.74
C ILE A 283 11.53 20.11 -15.91
N GLY A 284 11.43 18.87 -16.38
CA GLY A 284 12.09 18.41 -17.60
C GLY A 284 11.68 19.22 -18.84
N LYS A 285 10.35 19.41 -19.00
CA LYS A 285 9.78 20.19 -20.12
C LYS A 285 10.06 21.70 -20.03
N ALA A 286 10.36 22.24 -18.84
CA ALA A 286 10.57 23.66 -18.62
C ALA A 286 11.92 24.13 -19.19
N GLY A 287 11.94 25.26 -19.85
CA GLY A 287 13.19 25.93 -20.30
C GLY A 287 14.10 26.29 -19.11
N THR A 288 15.41 26.22 -19.31
CA THR A 288 16.46 26.40 -18.27
C THR A 288 16.28 27.64 -17.40
N LYS A 289 15.87 28.78 -17.98
CA LYS A 289 15.61 30.03 -17.25
C LYS A 289 14.40 29.93 -16.32
N ASN A 290 13.40 29.12 -16.66
CA ASN A 290 12.12 29.02 -15.96
C ASN A 290 12.04 27.83 -14.97
N LYS A 291 12.99 26.87 -15.00
CA LYS A 291 13.00 25.69 -14.11
C LYS A 291 12.75 26.03 -12.64
N GLY A 292 13.41 27.05 -12.10
CA GLY A 292 13.22 27.45 -10.70
C GLY A 292 11.85 28.07 -10.39
N ARG A 293 11.24 28.78 -11.38
CA ARG A 293 9.88 29.36 -11.24
C ARG A 293 8.83 28.24 -11.26
N VAL A 294 8.95 27.30 -12.20
CA VAL A 294 8.08 26.12 -12.32
C VAL A 294 8.19 25.24 -11.09
N SER A 295 9.41 25.00 -10.57
CA SER A 295 9.61 24.21 -9.35
C SER A 295 8.91 24.82 -8.14
N ARG A 296 8.96 26.15 -7.96
CA ARG A 296 8.24 26.83 -6.89
C ARG A 296 6.72 26.70 -7.03
N TYR A 297 6.22 26.84 -8.26
CA TYR A 297 4.79 26.67 -8.54
C TYR A 297 4.33 25.25 -8.28
N LEU A 298 5.08 24.24 -8.76
CA LEU A 298 4.82 22.84 -8.54
C LEU A 298 4.84 22.47 -7.02
N ALA A 299 5.81 23.01 -6.28
CA ALA A 299 5.89 22.80 -4.83
C ALA A 299 4.65 23.30 -4.08
N ASN A 300 4.10 24.45 -4.50
CA ASN A 300 2.84 24.95 -3.93
C ASN A 300 1.69 23.98 -4.21
N LYS A 301 1.61 23.44 -5.42
CA LYS A 301 0.56 22.47 -5.79
C LYS A 301 0.73 21.15 -5.07
N CYS A 302 1.95 20.65 -4.93
CA CYS A 302 2.24 19.44 -4.13
C CYS A 302 1.86 19.62 -2.67
N SER A 303 2.13 20.78 -2.06
CA SER A 303 1.72 21.06 -0.68
C SER A 303 0.20 21.08 -0.52
N ILE A 304 -0.55 21.61 -1.49
CA ILE A 304 -2.03 21.56 -1.48
C ILE A 304 -2.52 20.14 -1.65
N ALA A 305 -2.01 19.39 -2.64
CA ALA A 305 -2.38 18.01 -2.89
C ALA A 305 -2.15 17.12 -1.65
N ALA A 306 -0.97 17.23 -1.02
CA ALA A 306 -0.65 16.48 0.19
C ALA A 306 -1.61 16.80 1.36
N ARG A 307 -2.03 18.06 1.51
CA ARG A 307 -3.02 18.45 2.53
C ARG A 307 -4.40 17.89 2.23
N VAL A 308 -4.84 17.94 0.97
CA VAL A 308 -6.13 17.37 0.55
C VAL A 308 -6.14 15.87 0.83
N ASP A 309 -5.10 15.13 0.44
CA ASP A 309 -5.00 13.69 0.64
C ASP A 309 -4.93 13.31 2.13
N CYS A 310 -4.21 14.09 2.95
CA CYS A 310 -4.06 13.83 4.37
C CYS A 310 -5.36 14.05 5.16
N PHE A 311 -6.08 15.14 4.89
CA PHE A 311 -7.22 15.57 5.71
C PHE A 311 -8.58 15.21 5.13
N SER A 312 -8.66 14.75 3.86
CA SER A 312 -9.90 14.28 3.26
C SER A 312 -10.31 12.91 3.82
N GLU A 313 -11.59 12.73 4.13
CA GLU A 313 -12.13 11.43 4.56
C GLU A 313 -12.07 10.38 3.44
N THR A 314 -12.39 10.78 2.23
CA THR A 314 -12.29 9.95 1.01
C THR A 314 -11.39 10.66 0.01
N PRO A 315 -10.08 10.33 -0.03
CA PRO A 315 -9.18 10.91 -1.01
C PRO A 315 -9.55 10.43 -2.42
N VAL A 316 -9.54 11.36 -3.37
CA VAL A 316 -9.86 11.14 -4.78
C VAL A 316 -8.82 11.82 -5.65
N ALA A 317 -8.54 11.26 -6.83
CA ALA A 317 -7.52 11.77 -7.75
C ALA A 317 -7.91 13.08 -8.44
N THR A 318 -9.20 13.43 -8.49
CA THR A 318 -9.74 14.59 -9.22
C THR A 318 -9.01 15.89 -8.89
N TYR A 319 -8.78 16.18 -7.61
CA TYR A 319 -8.03 17.37 -7.22
C TYR A 319 -6.60 17.38 -7.81
N GLY A 320 -5.96 16.23 -7.87
CA GLY A 320 -4.63 16.07 -8.46
C GLY A 320 -4.61 16.37 -9.96
N GLU A 321 -5.62 15.91 -10.69
CA GLU A 321 -5.80 16.13 -12.13
C GLU A 321 -5.98 17.62 -12.45
N PHE A 322 -6.85 18.32 -11.73
CA PHE A 322 -7.03 19.76 -11.90
C PHE A 322 -5.77 20.56 -11.54
N LEU A 323 -5.07 20.16 -10.47
CA LEU A 323 -3.79 20.80 -10.11
C LEU A 323 -2.70 20.53 -11.16
N ARG A 324 -2.71 19.35 -11.78
CA ARG A 324 -1.83 19.00 -12.90
C ARG A 324 -2.09 19.90 -14.10
N GLN A 325 -3.34 20.05 -14.49
CA GLN A 325 -3.73 20.94 -15.59
C GLN A 325 -3.26 22.37 -15.34
N GLN A 326 -3.42 22.88 -14.12
CA GLN A 326 -2.92 24.22 -13.78
C GLN A 326 -1.39 24.35 -13.92
N VAL A 327 -0.63 23.28 -13.69
CA VAL A 327 0.83 23.30 -13.90
C VAL A 327 1.14 23.31 -15.39
N GLU A 328 0.39 22.55 -16.20
CA GLU A 328 0.50 22.53 -17.66
C GLU A 328 0.16 23.90 -18.26
N ASP A 329 -0.96 24.50 -17.88
CA ASP A 329 -1.36 25.88 -18.30
C ASP A 329 -0.27 26.91 -17.93
N ARG A 330 0.39 26.71 -16.78
CA ARG A 330 1.49 27.60 -16.37
C ARG A 330 2.75 27.40 -17.20
N LEU A 331 3.02 26.19 -17.68
CA LEU A 331 4.11 25.93 -18.63
C LEU A 331 3.81 26.56 -19.98
N GLU A 332 2.58 26.45 -20.45
CA GLU A 332 2.12 27.10 -21.67
C GLU A 332 2.22 28.63 -21.60
N TYR A 333 1.87 29.23 -20.46
CA TYR A 333 2.06 30.66 -20.22
C TYR A 333 3.51 31.11 -20.43
N PHE A 334 4.50 30.28 -20.04
CA PHE A 334 5.92 30.65 -20.25
C PHE A 334 6.38 30.48 -21.69
N THR A 335 5.63 29.80 -22.55
CA THR A 335 5.94 29.59 -23.97
C THR A 335 5.09 30.48 -24.88
N SER A 336 3.79 30.53 -24.67
CA SER A 336 2.79 31.21 -25.53
C SER A 336 2.31 32.56 -24.97
N GLY A 337 2.47 32.82 -23.65
CA GLY A 337 1.93 34.03 -22.99
C GLY A 337 0.43 33.92 -22.64
N ALA A 338 -0.25 32.80 -22.90
CA ALA A 338 -1.67 32.61 -22.58
C ALA A 338 -1.93 32.71 -21.07
N VAL A 339 -2.85 33.55 -20.62
CA VAL A 339 -3.11 33.78 -19.20
C VAL A 339 -3.91 32.58 -18.62
N PRO A 340 -3.39 31.89 -17.61
CA PRO A 340 -4.09 30.74 -17.00
C PRO A 340 -5.29 31.18 -16.14
N LYS A 341 -6.25 30.31 -15.95
CA LYS A 341 -7.41 30.52 -15.05
C LYS A 341 -6.96 30.82 -13.61
N LYS A 342 -7.77 31.54 -12.85
CA LYS A 342 -7.49 31.80 -11.43
C LYS A 342 -7.60 30.52 -10.60
N ASN A 343 -6.74 30.38 -9.60
CA ASN A 343 -6.73 29.20 -8.72
C ASN A 343 -8.07 28.95 -8.04
N ILE A 344 -8.80 29.99 -7.66
CA ILE A 344 -10.08 29.89 -6.94
C ILE A 344 -11.13 29.23 -7.83
N ASP A 345 -11.22 29.64 -9.09
CA ASP A 345 -12.22 29.15 -10.03
C ASP A 345 -11.98 27.65 -10.34
N VAL A 346 -10.72 27.29 -10.61
CA VAL A 346 -10.35 25.89 -10.86
C VAL A 346 -10.57 25.00 -9.63
N MET A 347 -10.33 25.50 -8.42
CA MET A 347 -10.58 24.72 -7.20
C MET A 347 -12.08 24.51 -6.92
N LYS A 348 -12.95 25.45 -7.31
CA LYS A 348 -14.40 25.26 -7.26
C LYS A 348 -14.87 24.20 -8.25
N GLU A 349 -14.40 24.29 -9.50
CA GLU A 349 -14.65 23.25 -10.53
C GLU A 349 -14.19 21.85 -10.05
N ALA A 350 -13.01 21.80 -9.40
CA ALA A 350 -12.48 20.55 -8.84
C ALA A 350 -13.32 20.02 -7.66
N GLU A 351 -13.88 20.89 -6.82
CA GLU A 351 -14.72 20.51 -5.69
C GLU A 351 -16.05 19.92 -6.18
N GLU A 352 -16.70 20.54 -7.15
CA GLU A 352 -17.92 20.04 -7.78
C GLU A 352 -17.71 18.66 -8.41
N ALA A 353 -16.66 18.49 -9.20
CA ALA A 353 -16.29 17.20 -9.79
C ALA A 353 -15.95 16.15 -8.73
N ALA A 354 -15.28 16.55 -7.64
CA ALA A 354 -14.89 15.65 -6.57
C ALA A 354 -16.11 15.12 -5.78
N VAL A 355 -17.18 15.91 -5.62
CA VAL A 355 -18.40 15.47 -4.94
C VAL A 355 -19.04 14.30 -5.68
N GLU A 356 -19.18 14.40 -7.00
CA GLU A 356 -19.74 13.32 -7.83
C GLU A 356 -18.93 12.02 -7.75
N VAL A 357 -17.59 12.16 -7.81
CA VAL A 357 -16.70 10.99 -7.75
C VAL A 357 -16.71 10.37 -6.35
N LYS A 358 -16.73 11.18 -5.28
CA LYS A 358 -16.84 10.70 -3.89
C LYS A 358 -18.11 9.87 -3.69
N GLU A 359 -19.26 10.33 -4.19
CA GLU A 359 -20.49 9.56 -4.12
C GLU A 359 -20.40 8.21 -4.83
N LYS A 360 -19.80 8.19 -6.04
CA LYS A 360 -19.59 6.95 -6.80
C LYS A 360 -18.67 5.98 -6.05
N VAL A 361 -17.60 6.48 -5.45
CA VAL A 361 -16.65 5.68 -4.64
C VAL A 361 -17.33 5.13 -3.37
N ILE A 362 -18.11 5.95 -2.66
CA ILE A 362 -18.85 5.52 -1.47
C ILE A 362 -19.88 4.43 -1.84
N LYS A 363 -20.60 4.60 -2.94
CA LYS A 363 -21.56 3.60 -3.46
C LYS A 363 -20.84 2.29 -3.82
N LYS A 364 -19.67 2.36 -4.48
CA LYS A 364 -18.82 1.18 -4.77
C LYS A 364 -18.33 0.48 -3.50
N LYS A 365 -17.81 1.22 -2.53
CA LYS A 365 -17.35 0.65 -1.24
C LYS A 365 -18.51 -0.02 -0.48
N LYS A 366 -19.69 0.58 -0.44
CA LYS A 366 -20.88 -0.03 0.18
C LYS A 366 -21.31 -1.32 -0.54
N LYS A 367 -21.29 -1.35 -1.88
CA LYS A 367 -21.58 -2.56 -2.66
C LYS A 367 -20.54 -3.66 -2.42
N ALA A 368 -19.26 -3.32 -2.41
CA ALA A 368 -18.16 -4.27 -2.14
C ALA A 368 -18.24 -4.84 -0.71
N ALA A 369 -18.50 -4.00 0.30
CA ALA A 369 -18.69 -4.45 1.67
C ALA A 369 -19.92 -5.36 1.83
N LYS A 370 -21.02 -5.09 1.11
CA LYS A 370 -22.22 -5.94 1.11
C LYS A 370 -21.94 -7.29 0.42
N LYS A 371 -21.17 -7.28 -0.68
CA LYS A 371 -20.74 -8.52 -1.37
C LYS A 371 -19.80 -9.36 -0.50
N ALA A 372 -18.82 -8.70 0.17
CA ALA A 372 -17.90 -9.38 1.09
C ALA A 372 -18.64 -10.00 2.30
N LYS A 373 -19.66 -9.31 2.85
CA LYS A 373 -20.49 -9.88 3.91
C LYS A 373 -21.27 -11.11 3.45
N ARG A 374 -21.87 -11.05 2.26
CA ARG A 374 -22.58 -12.21 1.69
C ARG A 374 -21.65 -13.40 1.48
N LEU A 375 -20.46 -13.19 0.91
CA LEU A 375 -19.46 -14.24 0.74
C LEU A 375 -18.96 -14.81 2.08
N ALA A 376 -18.83 -13.98 3.10
CA ALA A 376 -18.47 -14.43 4.43
C ALA A 376 -19.61 -15.22 5.11
N GLU A 377 -20.87 -14.85 4.90
CA GLU A 377 -22.03 -15.58 5.35
C GLU A 377 -22.17 -16.93 4.63
N GLU A 378 -21.98 -16.96 3.31
CA GLU A 378 -21.97 -18.17 2.49
C GLU A 378 -20.82 -19.13 2.89
N ALA A 379 -19.62 -18.59 3.15
CA ALA A 379 -18.49 -19.38 3.66
C ALA A 379 -18.72 -19.91 5.07
N ALA A 380 -19.41 -19.17 5.94
CA ALA A 380 -19.77 -19.60 7.27
C ALA A 380 -20.84 -20.71 7.25
N ILE A 381 -21.79 -20.64 6.31
CA ILE A 381 -22.82 -21.68 6.11
C ILE A 381 -22.16 -22.96 5.55
N GLY A 382 -21.28 -22.84 4.56
CA GLY A 382 -20.53 -23.98 4.02
C GLY A 382 -19.60 -24.66 5.05
N ALA A 383 -19.03 -23.89 5.98
CA ALA A 383 -18.22 -24.46 7.07
C ALA A 383 -19.08 -25.21 8.09
N THR A 384 -20.30 -24.73 8.37
CA THR A 384 -21.24 -25.44 9.28
C THR A 384 -21.85 -26.69 8.64
N GLU A 385 -22.03 -26.70 7.32
CA GLU A 385 -22.45 -27.88 6.57
C GLU A 385 -21.34 -28.94 6.51
N ALA A 386 -20.08 -28.51 6.32
CA ALA A 386 -18.92 -29.42 6.34
C ALA A 386 -18.65 -30.02 7.73
N GLU A 387 -18.89 -29.29 8.83
CA GLU A 387 -18.82 -29.83 10.21
C GLU A 387 -19.97 -30.78 10.50
N ALA A 388 -21.16 -30.61 9.90
CA ALA A 388 -22.29 -31.49 10.06
C ALA A 388 -22.09 -32.83 9.30
N GLU A 389 -21.44 -32.83 8.14
CA GLU A 389 -21.12 -34.07 7.40
C GLU A 389 -20.00 -34.89 8.08
N VAL A 390 -19.08 -34.24 8.81
CA VAL A 390 -18.01 -34.95 9.54
C VAL A 390 -18.55 -35.65 10.82
N ASP A 391 -19.64 -35.15 11.43
CA ASP A 391 -20.28 -35.77 12.61
C ASP A 391 -21.19 -36.97 12.27
N GLU A 392 -21.66 -37.13 11.02
CA GLU A 392 -22.43 -38.30 10.61
C GLU A 392 -21.59 -39.57 10.36
N ASP A 393 -20.27 -39.43 10.14
CA ASP A 393 -19.36 -40.55 9.86
C ASP A 393 -18.61 -41.08 11.11
N ALA A 394 -18.98 -40.66 12.33
CA ALA A 394 -18.42 -41.17 13.56
C ALA A 394 -19.08 -42.49 13.95
N PRO A 395 -18.35 -43.61 14.12
CA PRO A 395 -18.92 -44.93 14.42
C PRO A 395 -19.57 -44.94 15.81
N LYS A 396 -20.89 -45.20 15.85
CA LYS A 396 -21.69 -45.30 17.07
C LYS A 396 -21.07 -46.33 18.06
N PRO A 397 -20.87 -46.02 19.34
CA PRO A 397 -20.32 -46.96 20.32
C PRO A 397 -21.28 -48.13 20.56
N LYS A 398 -20.80 -49.35 20.31
CA LYS A 398 -21.53 -50.60 20.58
C LYS A 398 -21.87 -50.70 22.07
N LYS A 399 -23.17 -50.74 22.41
CA LYS A 399 -23.69 -51.04 23.74
C LYS A 399 -23.23 -52.45 24.17
N LYS A 400 -22.37 -52.55 25.19
CA LYS A 400 -22.07 -53.81 25.89
C LYS A 400 -23.32 -54.34 26.58
N LYS A 401 -23.82 -55.50 26.14
CA LYS A 401 -24.82 -56.29 26.83
C LYS A 401 -24.20 -56.78 28.16
N LYS A 402 -24.85 -56.45 29.30
CA LYS A 402 -24.60 -57.06 30.54
C LYS A 402 -25.18 -58.53 30.48
N SER A 403 -24.32 -59.51 30.51
CA SER A 403 -24.72 -60.88 30.80
C SER A 403 -24.91 -61.02 32.32
N LYS A 404 -26.12 -61.38 32.74
CA LYS A 404 -26.40 -62.00 34.04
C LYS A 404 -25.83 -63.42 33.99
N GLY A 405 -24.93 -63.76 34.89
CA GLY A 405 -24.54 -65.08 35.24
C GLY A 405 -24.83 -65.28 36.72
N GLY A 406 -25.66 -66.22 37.03
CA GLY A 406 -25.95 -66.63 38.36
C GLY A 406 -25.04 -67.81 38.79
N ASP A 407 -24.99 -67.92 40.06
CA ASP A 407 -24.79 -69.11 40.94
C ASP A 407 -23.80 -70.21 40.46
N GLU A 408 -22.70 -70.40 41.18
CA GLU A 408 -22.43 -71.39 42.23
C GLU A 408 -21.10 -71.04 42.90
#